data_557801169e12855d141836211900242c
#
_entry.id   557801169e12855d141836211900242c
#
_cell.length_a   1.000
_cell.length_b   1.000
_cell.length_c   1.000
_cell.angle_alpha   90.00
_cell.angle_beta   90.00
_cell.angle_gamma   90.00
#
_symmetry.space_group_name_H-M   'P 1'
#
loop_
_entity.id
_entity.type
_entity.pdbx_description
1 polymer ?
#
loop_
_entity_poly.entity_id
_entity_poly.type
_entity_poly.pdbx_seq_one_letter_code
_entity_poly.pdbx_strand_id
1 'polypeptide(L)'
;MRSAKLMVPALLALLLAGCGDSDVREVRTWMEETKAQTKPSVKPLPESKEFVPYAYNQAQAPDPFSADKLAGPGTLASEPNAAQPDLNRPREALEAYPLDTMRMVGMMQKGGVSFALVQIERSVYRVRAGQRLGQNFGQVTRVTPAAVEIRELVQDAAGDWVERISKLELQESKEIGK
;
A
#
# COMPACT_ATOMS: atom_id res chain seq x y z
N MET A 1 4.94 62.26 58.53
CA MET A 1 4.49 61.77 57.17
C MET A 1 5.63 61.29 56.23
N ARG A 2 6.90 61.39 56.61
CA ARG A 2 8.04 60.91 55.78
C ARG A 2 8.29 59.38 55.91
N SER A 3 8.03 58.75 57.03
CA SER A 3 8.28 57.35 57.31
C SER A 3 7.36 56.36 56.55
N ALA A 4 6.12 56.75 56.26
CA ALA A 4 5.15 55.91 55.53
C ALA A 4 5.49 55.73 54.03
N LYS A 5 6.20 56.75 53.46
CA LYS A 5 6.60 56.70 52.05
C LYS A 5 7.73 55.73 51.76
N LEU A 6 8.52 55.35 52.76
CA LEU A 6 9.62 54.39 52.64
C LEU A 6 9.19 52.94 52.93
N MET A 7 8.07 52.77 53.68
CA MET A 7 7.58 51.39 53.97
C MET A 7 6.92 50.70 52.79
N VAL A 8 6.29 51.44 51.87
CA VAL A 8 5.60 50.88 50.72
C VAL A 8 6.60 50.20 49.72
N PRO A 9 7.71 50.86 49.34
CA PRO A 9 8.66 50.22 48.45
C PRO A 9 9.43 49.07 49.14
N ALA A 10 9.65 49.11 50.44
CA ALA A 10 10.27 48.01 51.19
C ALA A 10 9.35 46.79 51.27
N LEU A 11 8.05 46.98 51.45
CA LEU A 11 7.07 45.88 51.42
C LEU A 11 6.92 45.28 50.02
N LEU A 12 6.98 46.09 48.99
CA LEU A 12 6.94 45.62 47.59
C LEU A 12 8.18 44.84 47.23
N ALA A 13 9.37 45.21 47.72
CA ALA A 13 10.63 44.48 47.49
C ALA A 13 10.63 43.12 48.22
N LEU A 14 9.98 42.98 49.37
CA LEU A 14 9.84 41.71 50.08
C LEU A 14 8.93 40.73 49.34
N LEU A 15 7.91 41.22 48.63
CA LEU A 15 6.99 40.36 47.86
C LEU A 15 7.64 39.81 46.58
N LEU A 16 8.67 40.46 46.05
CA LEU A 16 9.41 39.99 44.88
C LEU A 16 10.51 38.95 45.20
N ALA A 17 10.89 38.80 46.47
CA ALA A 17 11.90 37.83 46.91
C ALA A 17 11.31 36.41 47.06
N GLY A 18 10.02 36.23 46.92
CA GLY A 18 9.34 34.94 47.12
C GLY A 18 9.32 33.97 45.90
N CYS A 19 9.73 34.40 44.71
CA CYS A 19 9.84 33.53 43.54
C CYS A 19 11.25 32.92 43.49
N GLY A 20 11.57 32.10 44.44
CA GLY A 20 12.88 31.47 44.50
C GLY A 20 12.85 30.06 43.93
N ASP A 21 13.86 29.74 43.24
CA ASP A 21 14.42 28.47 42.70
C ASP A 21 14.22 27.17 43.54
N SER A 22 13.33 27.17 44.55
CA SER A 22 13.11 26.03 45.43
C SER A 22 12.61 24.80 44.65
N ASP A 23 11.64 25.00 43.77
CA ASP A 23 11.00 23.90 43.04
C ASP A 23 11.96 23.27 42.04
N VAL A 24 12.77 24.09 41.38
CA VAL A 24 13.79 23.60 40.44
C VAL A 24 14.91 22.85 41.17
N ARG A 25 15.26 23.28 42.37
CA ARG A 25 16.25 22.60 43.22
C ARG A 25 15.73 21.26 43.72
N GLU A 26 14.48 21.24 44.18
CA GLU A 26 13.84 20.02 44.66
C GLU A 26 13.78 18.96 43.55
N VAL A 27 13.35 19.33 42.35
CA VAL A 27 13.31 18.45 41.18
C VAL A 27 14.71 17.97 40.82
N ARG A 28 15.73 18.82 40.83
CA ARG A 28 17.11 18.39 40.54
C ARG A 28 17.60 17.40 41.58
N THR A 29 17.39 17.64 42.85
CA THR A 29 17.79 16.71 43.94
C THR A 29 17.09 15.37 43.77
N TRP A 30 15.80 15.37 43.51
CA TRP A 30 15.03 14.16 43.23
C TRP A 30 15.58 13.40 41.97
N MET A 31 15.92 14.13 40.93
CA MET A 31 16.51 13.51 39.72
C MET A 31 17.86 12.88 40.03
N GLU A 32 18.71 13.55 40.81
CA GLU A 32 20.03 13.02 41.19
C GLU A 32 19.89 11.78 42.10
N GLU A 33 18.99 11.81 43.07
CA GLU A 33 18.69 10.69 43.94
C GLU A 33 18.13 9.49 43.13
N THR A 34 17.18 9.76 42.24
CA THR A 34 16.61 8.72 41.39
C THR A 34 17.65 8.12 40.46
N LYS A 35 18.52 8.96 39.90
CA LYS A 35 19.63 8.51 39.04
C LYS A 35 20.66 7.69 39.81
N ALA A 36 20.95 8.04 41.06
CA ALA A 36 21.85 7.28 41.92
C ALA A 36 21.26 5.93 42.34
N GLN A 37 19.95 5.86 42.56
CA GLN A 37 19.24 4.63 42.94
C GLN A 37 18.98 3.71 41.75
N THR A 38 18.87 4.28 40.53
CA THR A 38 18.63 3.53 39.29
C THR A 38 19.93 3.01 38.75
N LYS A 39 20.25 1.76 39.05
CA LYS A 39 21.39 1.08 38.41
C LYS A 39 20.96 0.66 37.00
N PRO A 40 21.59 1.18 35.94
CA PRO A 40 21.26 0.75 34.59
C PRO A 40 21.66 -0.73 34.43
N SER A 41 20.66 -1.62 34.38
CA SER A 41 20.88 -3.00 34.05
C SER A 41 20.88 -3.17 32.54
N VAL A 42 22.04 -3.06 31.94
CA VAL A 42 22.22 -3.37 30.53
C VAL A 42 22.53 -4.85 30.40
N LYS A 43 21.66 -5.60 29.74
CA LYS A 43 21.96 -6.99 29.37
C LYS A 43 23.22 -6.99 28.52
N PRO A 44 24.26 -7.76 28.86
CA PRO A 44 25.41 -7.88 27.98
C PRO A 44 24.94 -8.41 26.62
N LEU A 45 25.44 -7.82 25.54
CA LEU A 45 25.19 -8.31 24.21
C LEU A 45 25.73 -9.75 24.11
N PRO A 46 24.97 -10.67 23.50
CA PRO A 46 25.50 -12.00 23.23
C PRO A 46 26.77 -11.86 22.37
N GLU A 47 27.74 -12.74 22.64
CA GLU A 47 28.93 -12.81 21.83
C GLU A 47 28.58 -12.92 20.34
N SER A 48 29.25 -12.17 19.49
CA SER A 48 29.04 -12.22 18.05
C SER A 48 29.35 -13.63 17.58
N LYS A 49 28.34 -14.29 16.96
CA LYS A 49 28.57 -15.58 16.32
C LYS A 49 29.57 -15.37 15.19
N GLU A 50 30.62 -16.15 15.20
CA GLU A 50 31.60 -16.17 14.12
C GLU A 50 30.87 -16.59 12.83
N PHE A 51 30.83 -15.68 11.86
CA PHE A 51 30.24 -15.96 10.57
C PHE A 51 31.23 -16.74 9.72
N VAL A 52 30.96 -18.02 9.53
CA VAL A 52 31.71 -18.84 8.56
C VAL A 52 31.04 -18.63 7.19
N PRO A 53 31.69 -17.94 6.24
CA PRO A 53 31.09 -17.71 4.93
C PRO A 53 30.94 -19.05 4.20
N TYR A 54 29.74 -19.26 3.64
CA TYR A 54 29.50 -20.43 2.79
C TYR A 54 30.23 -20.22 1.46
N ALA A 55 31.17 -21.10 1.15
CA ALA A 55 31.86 -21.07 -0.13
C ALA A 55 30.94 -21.60 -1.24
N TYR A 56 30.61 -20.77 -2.19
CA TYR A 56 29.85 -21.19 -3.37
C TYR A 56 30.77 -22.04 -4.28
N ASN A 57 30.49 -23.32 -4.37
CA ASN A 57 31.30 -24.29 -5.12
C ASN A 57 30.59 -24.83 -6.36
N GLN A 58 29.43 -24.23 -6.74
CA GLN A 58 28.63 -24.66 -7.89
C GLN A 58 28.77 -23.71 -9.11
N ALA A 59 29.96 -23.19 -9.36
CA ALA A 59 30.21 -22.33 -10.52
C ALA A 59 29.93 -23.01 -11.88
N GLN A 60 29.91 -24.33 -11.90
CA GLN A 60 29.58 -25.15 -13.09
C GLN A 60 28.07 -25.48 -13.17
N ALA A 61 27.28 -25.17 -12.15
CA ALA A 61 25.84 -25.41 -12.20
C ALA A 61 25.16 -24.42 -13.16
N PRO A 62 24.11 -24.85 -13.85
CA PRO A 62 23.31 -23.93 -14.69
C PRO A 62 22.83 -22.74 -13.89
N ASP A 63 22.89 -21.54 -14.50
CA ASP A 63 22.41 -20.29 -13.89
C ASP A 63 21.01 -20.50 -13.27
N PRO A 64 20.77 -20.12 -12.01
CA PRO A 64 19.44 -20.20 -11.39
C PRO A 64 18.35 -19.48 -12.18
N PHE A 65 18.71 -18.44 -12.94
CA PHE A 65 17.82 -17.63 -13.77
C PHE A 65 17.88 -17.98 -15.27
N SER A 66 18.51 -19.11 -15.64
CA SER A 66 18.50 -19.50 -17.05
C SER A 66 17.08 -19.77 -17.53
N ALA A 67 16.75 -19.28 -18.72
CA ALA A 67 15.44 -19.47 -19.34
C ALA A 67 15.08 -20.97 -19.50
N ASP A 68 16.10 -21.83 -19.69
CA ASP A 68 15.92 -23.26 -19.80
C ASP A 68 15.36 -23.95 -18.57
N LYS A 69 15.52 -23.32 -17.37
CA LYS A 69 14.92 -23.82 -16.13
C LYS A 69 13.47 -23.40 -15.97
N LEU A 70 13.10 -22.27 -16.56
CA LEU A 70 11.70 -21.81 -16.61
C LEU A 70 10.92 -22.64 -17.64
N ALA A 71 11.59 -23.03 -18.70
CA ALA A 71 11.09 -24.00 -19.64
C ALA A 71 11.24 -25.40 -19.01
N GLY A 72 10.27 -25.85 -18.23
CA GLY A 72 10.19 -27.26 -17.81
C GLY A 72 10.23 -28.21 -19.03
N PRO A 73 10.46 -29.52 -18.84
CA PRO A 73 10.58 -30.47 -19.93
C PRO A 73 9.31 -30.66 -20.79
N GLY A 74 8.43 -29.69 -20.85
CA GLY A 74 7.22 -29.61 -21.65
C GLY A 74 6.94 -28.22 -22.25
N THR A 75 7.78 -27.21 -21.99
CA THR A 75 7.52 -25.82 -22.40
C THR A 75 8.21 -25.41 -23.71
N LEU A 76 8.86 -26.34 -24.39
CA LEU A 76 9.27 -26.13 -25.78
C LEU A 76 8.02 -26.18 -26.67
N ALA A 77 7.47 -25.00 -26.96
CA ALA A 77 6.26 -24.75 -27.71
C ALA A 77 5.01 -25.38 -27.06
N SER A 78 4.46 -24.74 -26.07
CA SER A 78 3.06 -24.96 -25.71
C SER A 78 2.25 -24.90 -27.00
N GLU A 79 1.63 -26.03 -27.39
CA GLU A 79 0.63 -25.99 -28.43
C GLU A 79 -0.33 -24.86 -28.13
N PRO A 80 -0.79 -24.06 -29.12
CA PRO A 80 -1.72 -22.97 -28.85
C PRO A 80 -2.92 -23.55 -28.11
N ASN A 81 -2.99 -23.30 -26.78
CA ASN A 81 -4.14 -23.78 -26.02
C ASN A 81 -5.37 -22.95 -26.42
N ALA A 82 -6.55 -23.52 -26.23
CA ALA A 82 -7.83 -22.89 -26.61
C ALA A 82 -8.07 -21.51 -25.95
N ALA A 83 -7.26 -21.14 -24.93
CA ALA A 83 -7.34 -19.89 -24.22
C ALA A 83 -6.40 -18.79 -24.78
N GLN A 84 -5.56 -19.10 -25.79
CA GLN A 84 -4.65 -18.12 -26.34
C GLN A 84 -5.39 -16.92 -26.93
N PRO A 85 -5.05 -15.67 -26.52
CA PRO A 85 -5.67 -14.49 -27.08
C PRO A 85 -5.20 -14.23 -28.51
N ASP A 86 -6.09 -13.66 -29.32
CA ASP A 86 -5.72 -13.13 -30.62
C ASP A 86 -4.89 -11.85 -30.43
N LEU A 87 -3.58 -11.95 -30.67
CA LEU A 87 -2.62 -10.87 -30.54
C LEU A 87 -2.67 -9.89 -31.73
N ASN A 88 -3.24 -10.31 -32.87
CA ASN A 88 -3.25 -9.53 -34.11
C ASN A 88 -4.47 -8.61 -34.25
N ARG A 89 -5.46 -8.75 -33.36
CA ARG A 89 -6.65 -7.89 -33.38
C ARG A 89 -6.35 -6.46 -32.92
N PRO A 90 -7.06 -5.45 -33.45
CA PRO A 90 -6.96 -4.10 -32.93
C PRO A 90 -7.45 -4.07 -31.47
N ARG A 91 -6.71 -3.36 -30.63
CA ARG A 91 -7.08 -3.18 -29.20
C ARG A 91 -8.13 -2.08 -29.06
N GLU A 92 -9.08 -2.29 -28.14
CA GLU A 92 -10.03 -1.27 -27.73
C GLU A 92 -9.34 -0.24 -26.81
N ALA A 93 -9.88 0.99 -26.77
CA ALA A 93 -9.26 2.08 -26.01
C ALA A 93 -9.08 1.78 -24.52
N LEU A 94 -9.98 0.98 -23.92
CA LEU A 94 -9.93 0.65 -22.50
C LEU A 94 -8.92 -0.49 -22.18
N GLU A 95 -8.39 -1.16 -23.18
CA GLU A 95 -7.32 -2.15 -22.99
C GLU A 95 -5.94 -1.50 -22.78
N ALA A 96 -5.82 -0.19 -22.94
CA ALA A 96 -4.59 0.53 -22.64
C ALA A 96 -4.35 0.71 -21.13
N TYR A 97 -5.40 0.61 -20.33
CA TYR A 97 -5.36 0.88 -18.89
C TYR A 97 -5.40 -0.42 -18.08
N PRO A 98 -4.60 -0.55 -17.00
CA PRO A 98 -4.71 -1.69 -16.10
C PRO A 98 -6.02 -1.65 -15.30
N LEU A 99 -6.58 -2.83 -14.99
CA LEU A 99 -7.83 -2.93 -14.22
C LEU A 99 -7.75 -2.26 -12.85
N ASP A 100 -6.59 -2.27 -12.21
CA ASP A 100 -6.38 -1.68 -10.88
C ASP A 100 -6.59 -0.16 -10.85
N THR A 101 -6.48 0.50 -12.00
CA THR A 101 -6.73 1.95 -12.15
C THR A 101 -8.19 2.28 -12.47
N MET A 102 -9.00 1.25 -12.70
CA MET A 102 -10.40 1.38 -13.06
C MET A 102 -11.30 1.24 -11.83
N ARG A 103 -12.38 2.01 -11.79
CA ARG A 103 -13.37 1.97 -10.71
C ARG A 103 -14.77 1.99 -11.30
N MET A 104 -15.62 1.05 -10.85
CA MET A 104 -17.04 1.16 -11.15
C MET A 104 -17.67 2.22 -10.25
N VAL A 105 -18.24 3.26 -10.85
CA VAL A 105 -18.87 4.38 -10.13
C VAL A 105 -20.40 4.38 -10.27
N GLY A 106 -20.95 3.49 -11.07
CA GLY A 106 -22.38 3.37 -11.23
C GLY A 106 -22.78 2.39 -12.32
N MET A 107 -24.09 2.23 -12.46
CA MET A 107 -24.71 1.45 -13.54
C MET A 107 -25.83 2.26 -14.18
N MET A 108 -26.04 2.07 -15.46
CA MET A 108 -27.20 2.61 -16.18
C MET A 108 -27.80 1.54 -17.07
N GLN A 109 -29.09 1.66 -17.32
CA GLN A 109 -29.79 0.78 -18.26
C GLN A 109 -30.39 1.60 -19.40
N LYS A 110 -30.19 1.15 -20.62
CA LYS A 110 -30.76 1.79 -21.80
C LYS A 110 -31.17 0.71 -22.81
N GLY A 111 -32.44 0.72 -23.20
CA GLY A 111 -32.97 -0.21 -24.21
C GLY A 111 -32.81 -1.69 -23.80
N GLY A 112 -32.94 -2.03 -22.50
CA GLY A 112 -32.79 -3.39 -22.02
C GLY A 112 -31.33 -3.84 -21.83
N VAL A 113 -30.35 -3.01 -22.18
CA VAL A 113 -28.93 -3.29 -22.03
C VAL A 113 -28.37 -2.57 -20.80
N SER A 114 -27.68 -3.33 -19.94
CA SER A 114 -26.98 -2.78 -18.76
C SER A 114 -25.58 -2.29 -19.15
N PHE A 115 -25.24 -1.10 -18.69
CA PHE A 115 -23.94 -0.47 -18.87
C PHE A 115 -23.38 -0.17 -17.48
N ALA A 116 -22.14 -0.55 -17.24
CA ALA A 116 -21.39 -0.03 -16.12
C ALA A 116 -20.77 1.32 -16.47
N LEU A 117 -20.71 2.21 -15.51
CA LEU A 117 -19.95 3.45 -15.57
C LEU A 117 -18.62 3.18 -14.90
N VAL A 118 -17.56 3.14 -15.69
CA VAL A 118 -16.20 2.89 -15.22
C VAL A 118 -15.41 4.17 -15.29
N GLN A 119 -14.91 4.63 -14.16
CA GLN A 119 -14.04 5.77 -14.07
C GLN A 119 -12.58 5.33 -14.22
N ILE A 120 -11.87 6.04 -15.08
CA ILE A 120 -10.42 5.93 -15.26
C ILE A 120 -9.89 7.35 -15.15
N GLU A 121 -9.04 7.61 -14.18
CA GLU A 121 -8.54 8.96 -13.87
C GLU A 121 -9.69 9.96 -13.63
N ARG A 122 -9.91 10.87 -14.58
CA ARG A 122 -10.96 11.90 -14.54
C ARG A 122 -12.12 11.65 -15.50
N SER A 123 -12.03 10.59 -16.30
CA SER A 123 -13.00 10.28 -17.35
C SER A 123 -13.87 9.10 -16.97
N VAL A 124 -15.16 9.16 -17.34
CA VAL A 124 -16.10 8.08 -17.10
C VAL A 124 -16.51 7.46 -18.45
N TYR A 125 -16.35 6.17 -18.54
CA TYR A 125 -16.64 5.37 -19.74
C TYR A 125 -17.84 4.47 -19.48
N ARG A 126 -18.64 4.26 -20.53
CA ARG A 126 -19.75 3.30 -20.50
C ARG A 126 -19.26 1.96 -21.03
N VAL A 127 -19.40 0.94 -20.22
CA VAL A 127 -18.93 -0.41 -20.55
C VAL A 127 -20.10 -1.39 -20.47
N ARG A 128 -20.21 -2.26 -21.45
CA ARG A 128 -21.26 -3.31 -21.51
C ARG A 128 -20.63 -4.70 -21.65
N ALA A 129 -21.46 -5.73 -21.43
CA ALA A 129 -21.04 -7.09 -21.71
C ALA A 129 -20.55 -7.26 -23.17
N GLY A 130 -19.47 -8.00 -23.33
CA GLY A 130 -18.77 -8.25 -24.60
C GLY A 130 -17.67 -7.26 -24.94
N GLN A 131 -17.62 -6.06 -24.32
CA GLN A 131 -16.53 -5.11 -24.53
C GLN A 131 -15.26 -5.54 -23.81
N ARG A 132 -14.13 -5.03 -24.29
CA ARG A 132 -12.83 -5.36 -23.76
C ARG A 132 -12.28 -4.21 -22.93
N LEU A 133 -11.60 -4.57 -21.82
CA LEU A 133 -10.94 -3.61 -20.94
C LEU A 133 -9.84 -4.31 -20.14
N GLY A 134 -8.85 -3.52 -19.74
CA GLY A 134 -7.70 -4.07 -19.01
C GLY A 134 -6.62 -4.63 -19.92
N GLN A 135 -5.39 -4.58 -19.45
CA GLN A 135 -4.19 -4.94 -20.23
C GLN A 135 -4.08 -6.46 -20.51
N ASN A 136 -4.76 -7.27 -19.68
CA ASN A 136 -4.69 -8.74 -19.75
C ASN A 136 -5.81 -9.34 -20.61
N PHE A 137 -6.10 -8.74 -21.75
CA PHE A 137 -7.13 -9.22 -22.70
C PHE A 137 -8.51 -9.39 -22.05
N GLY A 138 -8.81 -8.60 -21.00
CA GLY A 138 -10.03 -8.68 -20.26
C GLY A 138 -11.28 -8.48 -21.12
N GLN A 139 -12.29 -9.31 -20.94
CA GLN A 139 -13.59 -9.20 -21.59
C GLN A 139 -14.70 -9.16 -20.55
N VAL A 140 -15.56 -8.16 -20.63
CA VAL A 140 -16.72 -8.07 -19.75
C VAL A 140 -17.68 -9.19 -20.05
N THR A 141 -17.91 -10.05 -19.07
CA THR A 141 -18.86 -11.15 -19.16
C THR A 141 -20.24 -10.75 -18.68
N ARG A 142 -20.29 -9.94 -17.61
CA ARG A 142 -21.55 -9.53 -17.00
C ARG A 142 -21.42 -8.14 -16.34
N VAL A 143 -22.53 -7.39 -16.43
CA VAL A 143 -22.69 -6.13 -15.68
C VAL A 143 -23.86 -6.30 -14.72
N THR A 144 -23.59 -6.10 -13.43
CA THR A 144 -24.57 -6.13 -12.33
C THR A 144 -24.62 -4.77 -11.63
N PRO A 145 -25.65 -4.48 -10.82
CA PRO A 145 -25.68 -3.24 -10.04
C PRO A 145 -24.49 -3.08 -9.07
N ALA A 146 -23.91 -4.17 -8.60
CA ALA A 146 -22.86 -4.18 -7.60
C ALA A 146 -21.46 -4.34 -8.18
N ALA A 147 -21.31 -4.93 -9.38
CA ALA A 147 -20.01 -5.22 -9.95
C ALA A 147 -20.05 -5.47 -11.46
N VAL A 148 -18.90 -5.32 -12.10
CA VAL A 148 -18.61 -5.80 -13.45
C VAL A 148 -17.74 -7.04 -13.33
N GLU A 149 -18.17 -8.14 -13.93
CA GLU A 149 -17.39 -9.37 -14.05
C GLU A 149 -16.60 -9.35 -15.36
N ILE A 150 -15.32 -9.66 -15.26
CA ILE A 150 -14.36 -9.58 -16.35
C ILE A 150 -13.59 -10.88 -16.40
N ARG A 151 -13.50 -11.47 -17.57
CA ARG A 151 -12.64 -12.62 -17.85
C ARG A 151 -11.34 -12.12 -18.46
N GLU A 152 -10.25 -12.32 -17.77
CA GLU A 152 -8.91 -12.00 -18.21
C GLU A 152 -8.16 -13.25 -18.68
N LEU A 153 -7.24 -13.06 -19.61
CA LEU A 153 -6.30 -14.09 -20.04
C LEU A 153 -4.90 -13.70 -19.53
N VAL A 154 -4.32 -14.54 -18.70
CA VAL A 154 -2.98 -14.33 -18.14
C VAL A 154 -2.12 -15.55 -18.42
N GLN A 155 -0.81 -15.35 -18.55
CA GLN A 155 0.11 -16.48 -18.60
C GLN A 155 0.45 -16.93 -17.19
N ASP A 156 0.43 -18.23 -16.97
CA ASP A 156 0.91 -18.84 -15.74
C ASP A 156 2.44 -18.94 -15.72
N ALA A 157 2.99 -19.51 -14.64
CA ALA A 157 4.43 -19.69 -14.50
C ALA A 157 5.05 -20.66 -15.52
N ALA A 158 4.25 -21.50 -16.15
CA ALA A 158 4.68 -22.41 -17.21
C ALA A 158 4.61 -21.77 -18.60
N GLY A 159 4.01 -20.57 -18.71
CA GLY A 159 3.80 -19.87 -19.97
C GLY A 159 2.47 -20.19 -20.64
N ASP A 160 1.63 -21.01 -20.03
CA ASP A 160 0.32 -21.36 -20.54
C ASP A 160 -0.71 -20.25 -20.29
N TRP A 161 -1.59 -20.04 -21.26
CA TRP A 161 -2.68 -19.09 -21.13
C TRP A 161 -3.81 -19.67 -20.27
N VAL A 162 -4.14 -18.98 -19.20
CA VAL A 162 -5.21 -19.36 -18.28
C VAL A 162 -6.24 -18.25 -18.14
N GLU A 163 -7.50 -18.64 -17.97
CA GLU A 163 -8.57 -17.70 -17.72
C GLU A 163 -8.65 -17.36 -16.23
N ARG A 164 -8.76 -16.06 -15.94
CA ARG A 164 -9.00 -15.54 -14.58
C ARG A 164 -10.23 -14.66 -14.57
N ILE A 165 -11.09 -14.86 -13.59
CA ILE A 165 -12.26 -14.00 -13.36
C ILE A 165 -11.87 -12.89 -12.38
N SER A 166 -11.99 -11.66 -12.85
CA SER A 166 -11.79 -10.45 -12.06
C SER A 166 -13.10 -9.69 -11.91
N LYS A 167 -13.26 -8.92 -10.84
CA LYS A 167 -14.46 -8.12 -10.56
C LYS A 167 -14.06 -6.68 -10.26
N LEU A 168 -14.75 -5.73 -10.90
CA LEU A 168 -14.74 -4.32 -10.51
C LEU A 168 -16.01 -4.06 -9.70
N GLU A 169 -15.85 -3.93 -8.39
CA GLU A 169 -16.96 -3.65 -7.49
C GLU A 169 -17.36 -2.18 -7.56
N LEU A 170 -18.66 -1.91 -7.37
CA LEU A 170 -19.17 -0.55 -7.25
C LEU A 170 -18.57 0.13 -6.04
N GLN A 171 -17.84 1.22 -6.26
CA GLN A 171 -17.40 2.07 -5.17
C GLN A 171 -18.54 3.02 -4.77
N GLU A 172 -19.16 2.75 -3.64
CA GLU A 172 -20.06 3.69 -3.02
C GLU A 172 -19.27 4.97 -2.67
N SER A 173 -19.71 6.10 -3.22
CA SER A 173 -19.21 7.41 -2.78
C SER A 173 -19.55 7.50 -1.28
N LYS A 174 -18.53 7.45 -0.40
CA LYS A 174 -18.71 7.90 0.96
C LYS A 174 -19.13 9.38 0.86
N GLU A 175 -20.43 9.64 0.99
CA GLU A 175 -20.88 10.99 1.22
C GLU A 175 -20.14 11.49 2.46
N ILE A 176 -19.23 12.45 2.23
CA ILE A 176 -18.64 13.23 3.30
C ILE A 176 -19.82 14.06 3.83
N GLY A 177 -20.48 13.53 4.85
CA GLY A 177 -21.50 14.23 5.59
C GLY A 177 -20.94 15.57 6.06
N LYS A 178 -21.60 16.62 5.64
CA LYS A 178 -21.32 18.00 5.93
C LYS A 178 -21.86 18.32 7.33
#